data_108620b7f483ebb43749a1e2ccf18296
#
_entry.id   108620b7f483ebb43749a1e2ccf18296
#
_cell.length_a   1.000
_cell.length_b   1.000
_cell.length_c   1.000
_cell.angle_alpha   90.00
_cell.angle_beta   90.00
_cell.angle_gamma   90.00
#
_symmetry.space_group_name_H-M   'P 1'
#
loop_
_entity.id
_entity.type
_entity.pdbx_description
1 polymer ?
#
loop_
_entity_poly.entity_id
_entity_poly.type
_entity_poly.pdbx_seq_one_letter_code
_entity_poly.pdbx_strand_id
1 'polypeptide(L)'
;CTLFNNADAERMAAFFDYTRSIGVGGITLSPGYAYERAPDTEHFLNRRATKELFRKLFRLGKGKKWEFTQSSLFMDFLAGNQDYHCTPWGNPTRNVFGCQRPCYLLNEGFVKTFKELMEETAWDLYGTGNYEKCADCMVHCGYEATAVTDTIKHPLKALKAFLKGPATEGPMAPEIPLNAQRPAEYVFENVV
;
A
#
# COMPACT_ATOMS: atom_id res chain seq x y z
N CYS A 1 1.03 -3.06 12.05
CA CYS A 1 1.73 -1.82 12.42
C CYS A 1 1.57 -0.78 11.32
N THR A 2 0.95 0.35 11.62
CA THR A 2 0.77 1.46 10.66
C THR A 2 1.72 2.59 11.02
N LEU A 3 2.50 3.06 10.04
CA LEU A 3 3.48 4.11 10.21
C LEU A 3 2.95 5.45 9.67
N PHE A 4 3.07 6.49 10.46
CA PHE A 4 2.66 7.86 10.12
C PHE A 4 3.90 8.76 9.94
N ASN A 5 3.72 10.02 9.56
CA ASN A 5 4.79 10.96 9.29
C ASN A 5 5.69 11.28 10.50
N ASN A 6 5.18 11.06 11.71
CA ASN A 6 5.92 11.21 12.97
C ASN A 6 6.62 9.89 13.40
N ALA A 7 6.59 8.84 12.59
CA ALA A 7 7.24 7.58 12.90
C ALA A 7 8.76 7.76 12.88
N ASP A 8 9.40 7.43 14.00
CA ASP A 8 10.84 7.38 14.13
C ASP A 8 11.36 6.00 13.78
N ALA A 9 12.24 5.90 12.79
CA ALA A 9 12.70 4.61 12.27
C ALA A 9 13.51 3.82 13.32
N GLU A 10 14.28 4.48 14.18
CA GLU A 10 15.05 3.85 15.23
C GLU A 10 14.14 3.25 16.31
N ARG A 11 13.11 3.97 16.72
CA ARG A 11 12.10 3.46 17.66
C ARG A 11 11.32 2.31 17.06
N MET A 12 10.99 2.37 15.78
CA MET A 12 10.31 1.27 15.08
C MET A 12 11.20 0.04 14.98
N ALA A 13 12.49 0.21 14.69
CA ALA A 13 13.46 -0.87 14.68
C ALA A 13 13.57 -1.54 16.05
N ALA A 14 13.66 -0.76 17.12
CA ALA A 14 13.67 -1.28 18.49
C ALA A 14 12.37 -2.02 18.85
N PHE A 15 11.22 -1.50 18.41
CA PHE A 15 9.94 -2.16 18.58
C PHE A 15 9.89 -3.52 17.87
N PHE A 16 10.42 -3.64 16.64
CA PHE A 16 10.47 -4.91 15.91
C PHE A 16 11.44 -5.90 16.56
N ASP A 17 12.59 -5.43 17.06
CA ASP A 17 13.49 -6.28 17.85
C ASP A 17 12.79 -6.82 19.12
N TYR A 18 12.05 -5.96 19.80
CA TYR A 18 11.26 -6.36 20.98
C TYR A 18 10.16 -7.36 20.65
N THR A 19 9.37 -7.13 19.60
CA THR A 19 8.31 -8.08 19.21
C THR A 19 8.86 -9.44 18.86
N ARG A 20 10.03 -9.51 18.22
CA ARG A 20 10.75 -10.77 17.96
C ARG A 20 11.21 -11.43 19.26
N SER A 21 11.72 -10.67 20.22
CA SER A 21 12.21 -11.20 21.50
C SER A 21 11.14 -11.87 22.34
N ILE A 22 9.89 -11.44 22.20
CA ILE A 22 8.72 -12.02 22.91
C ILE A 22 7.98 -13.08 22.10
N GLY A 23 8.51 -13.48 20.93
CA GLY A 23 8.01 -14.61 20.14
C GLY A 23 6.85 -14.26 19.19
N VAL A 24 6.67 -13.00 18.80
CA VAL A 24 5.71 -12.64 17.75
C VAL A 24 6.14 -13.26 16.42
N GLY A 25 5.25 -14.04 15.80
CA GLY A 25 5.53 -14.83 14.60
C GLY A 25 5.51 -14.05 13.29
N GLY A 26 5.03 -12.79 13.29
CA GLY A 26 5.02 -11.97 12.07
C GLY A 26 4.48 -10.57 12.33
N ILE A 27 4.92 -9.64 11.50
CA ILE A 27 4.56 -8.22 11.57
C ILE A 27 3.98 -7.80 10.22
N THR A 28 2.77 -7.26 10.23
CA THR A 28 2.18 -6.59 9.06
C THR A 28 2.53 -5.12 9.10
N LEU A 29 3.11 -4.59 8.03
CA LEU A 29 3.46 -3.17 7.91
C LEU A 29 2.55 -2.46 6.91
N SER A 30 2.20 -1.22 7.21
CA SER A 30 1.50 -0.34 6.27
C SER A 30 1.91 1.10 6.51
N PRO A 31 2.09 1.92 5.48
CA PRO A 31 2.10 3.36 5.65
C PRO A 31 0.71 3.82 6.09
N GLY A 32 0.65 4.86 6.92
CA GLY A 32 -0.58 5.57 7.21
C GLY A 32 -1.02 6.31 5.94
N TYR A 33 -2.31 6.20 5.63
CA TYR A 33 -2.90 6.81 4.45
C TYR A 33 -4.16 7.59 4.81
N ALA A 34 -4.30 8.79 4.27
CA ALA A 34 -5.50 9.58 4.40
C ALA A 34 -6.68 8.88 3.74
N TYR A 35 -7.68 8.52 4.53
CA TYR A 35 -8.94 7.98 4.03
C TYR A 35 -10.06 9.01 4.19
N GLU A 36 -11.10 8.89 3.39
CA GLU A 36 -12.15 9.91 3.22
C GLU A 36 -12.76 10.42 4.54
N ARG A 37 -12.83 9.56 5.56
CA ARG A 37 -13.40 9.88 6.86
C ARG A 37 -12.37 10.11 7.95
N ALA A 38 -11.10 10.30 7.60
CA ALA A 38 -10.08 10.62 8.60
C ALA A 38 -10.35 12.03 9.16
N PRO A 39 -10.42 12.19 10.48
CA PRO A 39 -10.67 13.50 11.09
C PRO A 39 -9.48 14.45 10.94
N ASP A 40 -8.30 13.92 10.68
CA ASP A 40 -7.03 14.61 10.57
C ASP A 40 -6.21 13.97 9.46
N THR A 41 -5.70 14.79 8.56
CA THR A 41 -4.88 14.37 7.42
C THR A 41 -3.41 14.77 7.55
N GLU A 42 -3.04 15.52 8.58
CA GLU A 42 -1.69 16.07 8.75
C GLU A 42 -0.63 15.00 9.06
N HIS A 43 -1.06 13.87 9.62
CA HIS A 43 -0.16 12.81 10.06
C HIS A 43 0.09 11.72 9.02
N PHE A 44 -0.53 11.82 7.85
CA PHE A 44 -0.36 10.82 6.80
C PHE A 44 0.90 11.06 5.98
N LEU A 45 1.49 9.97 5.52
CA LEU A 45 2.69 9.99 4.69
C LEU A 45 2.31 10.24 3.22
N ASN A 46 3.01 11.16 2.56
CA ASN A 46 3.01 11.17 1.10
C ASN A 46 3.90 10.03 0.57
N ARG A 47 3.81 9.77 -0.71
CA ARG A 47 4.49 8.63 -1.37
C ARG A 47 6.01 8.70 -1.23
N ARG A 48 6.60 9.89 -1.38
CA ARG A 48 8.03 10.10 -1.24
C ARG A 48 8.51 9.87 0.20
N ALA A 49 7.84 10.48 1.16
CA ALA A 49 8.15 10.29 2.58
C ALA A 49 7.99 8.83 3.02
N THR A 50 7.00 8.11 2.48
CA THR A 50 6.84 6.66 2.67
C THR A 50 8.08 5.91 2.23
N LYS A 51 8.53 6.10 0.99
CA LYS A 51 9.72 5.43 0.45
C LYS A 51 10.98 5.72 1.28
N GLU A 52 11.18 6.98 1.69
CA GLU A 52 12.32 7.41 2.49
C GLU A 52 12.31 6.77 3.89
N LEU A 53 11.16 6.79 4.59
CA LEU A 53 10.99 6.18 5.90
C LEU A 53 11.25 4.67 5.86
N PHE A 54 10.65 3.97 4.90
CA PHE A 54 10.81 2.52 4.78
C PHE A 54 12.24 2.14 4.39
N ARG A 55 12.93 2.89 3.52
CA ARG A 55 14.36 2.68 3.25
C ARG A 55 15.21 2.81 4.51
N LYS A 56 14.96 3.85 5.32
CA LYS A 56 15.67 4.04 6.59
C LYS A 56 15.41 2.87 7.52
N LEU A 57 14.17 2.45 7.67
CA LEU A 57 13.77 1.33 8.52
C LEU A 57 14.42 0.02 8.06
N PHE A 58 14.35 -0.33 6.78
CA PHE A 58 14.96 -1.55 6.26
C PHE A 58 16.49 -1.55 6.32
N ARG A 59 17.12 -0.38 6.24
CA ARG A 59 18.57 -0.25 6.48
C ARG A 59 18.93 -0.63 7.92
N LEU A 60 18.15 -0.18 8.90
CA LEU A 60 18.32 -0.57 10.31
C LEU A 60 18.00 -2.04 10.55
N GLY A 61 17.14 -2.63 9.72
CA GLY A 61 16.79 -4.04 9.73
C GLY A 61 17.79 -4.97 9.06
N LYS A 62 18.83 -4.44 8.41
CA LYS A 62 19.81 -5.28 7.71
C LYS A 62 20.52 -6.25 8.67
N GLY A 63 20.41 -7.54 8.37
CA GLY A 63 20.93 -8.61 9.22
C GLY A 63 20.05 -8.96 10.44
N LYS A 64 18.91 -8.27 10.63
CA LYS A 64 17.92 -8.62 11.64
C LYS A 64 16.99 -9.72 11.13
N LYS A 65 16.39 -10.45 12.06
CA LYS A 65 15.42 -11.51 11.74
C LYS A 65 13.98 -11.03 11.93
N TRP A 66 13.65 -9.87 11.36
CA TRP A 66 12.26 -9.40 11.33
C TRP A 66 11.46 -10.23 10.33
N GLU A 67 10.33 -10.74 10.76
CA GLU A 67 9.43 -11.52 9.91
C GLU A 67 8.21 -10.68 9.56
N PHE A 68 8.15 -10.26 8.30
CA PHE A 68 6.97 -9.57 7.76
C PHE A 68 6.02 -10.57 7.14
N THR A 69 4.72 -10.34 7.32
CA THR A 69 3.67 -11.22 6.77
C THR A 69 3.40 -10.97 5.29
N GLN A 70 3.81 -9.79 4.81
CA GLN A 70 3.66 -9.42 3.40
C GLN A 70 4.81 -9.96 2.55
N SER A 71 4.58 -9.97 1.23
CA SER A 71 5.58 -10.43 0.27
C SER A 71 6.85 -9.56 0.28
N SER A 72 7.98 -10.16 -0.02
CA SER A 72 9.26 -9.44 -0.11
C SER A 72 9.24 -8.37 -1.19
N LEU A 73 8.49 -8.58 -2.27
CA LEU A 73 8.33 -7.58 -3.33
C LEU A 73 7.44 -6.40 -2.91
N PHE A 74 6.48 -6.61 -1.98
CA PHE A 74 5.75 -5.49 -1.40
C PHE A 74 6.65 -4.66 -0.46
N MET A 75 7.50 -5.30 0.34
CA MET A 75 8.51 -4.57 1.13
C MET A 75 9.45 -3.76 0.23
N ASP A 76 9.85 -4.35 -0.88
CA ASP A 76 10.71 -3.69 -1.88
C ASP A 76 9.98 -2.52 -2.58
N PHE A 77 8.66 -2.63 -2.78
CA PHE A 77 7.80 -1.53 -3.25
C PHE A 77 7.71 -0.39 -2.23
N LEU A 78 7.54 -0.69 -0.94
CA LEU A 78 7.53 0.34 0.11
C LEU A 78 8.86 1.11 0.18
N ALA A 79 9.98 0.43 -0.12
CA ALA A 79 11.29 1.06 -0.26
C ALA A 79 11.47 1.84 -1.58
N GLY A 80 10.45 1.89 -2.44
CA GLY A 80 10.48 2.63 -3.70
C GLY A 80 11.28 1.96 -4.81
N ASN A 81 11.49 0.64 -4.78
CA ASN A 81 12.25 -0.07 -5.80
C ASN A 81 11.38 -0.70 -6.89
N GLN A 82 10.06 -0.67 -6.72
CA GLN A 82 9.09 -1.22 -7.65
C GLN A 82 8.12 -0.12 -8.08
N ASP A 83 7.69 -0.19 -9.33
CA ASP A 83 6.61 0.64 -9.88
C ASP A 83 5.37 -0.24 -10.06
N TYR A 84 4.47 -0.20 -9.07
CA TYR A 84 3.28 -1.02 -9.05
C TYR A 84 2.01 -0.20 -9.22
N HIS A 85 1.06 -0.77 -9.96
CA HIS A 85 -0.31 -0.27 -10.05
C HIS A 85 -1.16 -0.85 -8.91
N CYS A 86 -2.09 -0.03 -8.42
CA CYS A 86 -3.05 -0.46 -7.41
C CYS A 86 -4.06 -1.45 -8.01
N THR A 87 -4.29 -2.56 -7.31
CA THR A 87 -5.27 -3.60 -7.67
C THR A 87 -6.20 -3.88 -6.49
N PRO A 88 -7.09 -2.93 -6.11
CA PRO A 88 -7.87 -3.02 -4.87
C PRO A 88 -8.86 -4.18 -4.84
N TRP A 89 -9.27 -4.67 -6.02
CA TRP A 89 -10.10 -5.89 -6.15
C TRP A 89 -9.40 -7.18 -5.70
N GLY A 90 -8.09 -7.16 -5.53
CA GLY A 90 -7.34 -8.28 -4.97
C GLY A 90 -7.51 -8.44 -3.45
N ASN A 91 -8.05 -7.41 -2.78
CA ASN A 91 -8.41 -7.43 -1.36
C ASN A 91 -9.75 -6.71 -1.15
N PRO A 92 -10.86 -7.25 -1.68
CA PRO A 92 -12.15 -6.59 -1.65
C PRO A 92 -12.70 -6.57 -0.22
N THR A 93 -13.26 -5.45 0.17
CA THR A 93 -13.92 -5.28 1.47
C THR A 93 -15.43 -5.34 1.29
N ARG A 94 -16.08 -6.15 2.14
CA ARG A 94 -17.54 -6.29 2.21
C ARG A 94 -18.04 -6.03 3.62
N ASN A 95 -19.14 -5.30 3.71
CA ASN A 95 -19.87 -5.08 4.96
C ASN A 95 -21.38 -5.34 4.76
N VAL A 96 -22.21 -4.90 5.70
CA VAL A 96 -23.67 -5.08 5.65
C VAL A 96 -24.33 -4.38 4.45
N PHE A 97 -23.70 -3.36 3.87
CA PHE A 97 -24.20 -2.63 2.71
C PHE A 97 -23.76 -3.24 1.38
N GLY A 98 -22.77 -4.13 1.37
CA GLY A 98 -22.25 -4.76 0.16
C GLY A 98 -20.74 -4.69 0.03
N CYS A 99 -20.24 -4.93 -1.19
CA CYS A 99 -18.85 -4.75 -1.55
C CYS A 99 -18.55 -3.26 -1.72
N GLN A 100 -17.55 -2.78 -1.02
CA GLN A 100 -17.15 -1.37 -1.01
C GLN A 100 -16.32 -1.04 -2.24
N ARG A 101 -16.65 0.05 -2.93
CA ARG A 101 -15.95 0.48 -4.15
C ARG A 101 -15.35 1.87 -4.06
N PRO A 102 -14.26 2.15 -4.79
CA PRO A 102 -13.41 1.17 -5.45
C PRO A 102 -12.60 0.38 -4.44
N CYS A 103 -12.41 0.93 -3.25
CA CYS A 103 -11.74 0.34 -2.09
C CYS A 103 -12.28 0.95 -0.79
N TYR A 104 -11.95 0.36 0.34
CA TYR A 104 -12.45 0.80 1.63
C TYR A 104 -11.93 2.18 2.08
N LEU A 105 -10.81 2.64 1.51
CA LEU A 105 -10.23 3.95 1.85
C LEU A 105 -11.04 5.11 1.25
N LEU A 106 -11.48 4.96 0.01
CA LEU A 106 -12.21 6.00 -0.71
C LEU A 106 -13.69 6.02 -0.35
N ASN A 107 -14.28 4.86 -0.08
CA ASN A 107 -15.69 4.73 0.35
C ASN A 107 -16.68 5.47 -0.58
N GLU A 108 -16.54 5.29 -1.89
CA GLU A 108 -17.34 5.96 -2.92
C GLU A 108 -18.62 5.17 -3.30
N GLY A 109 -19.06 4.25 -2.45
CA GLY A 109 -20.30 3.52 -2.62
C GLY A 109 -20.15 2.02 -2.42
N PHE A 110 -21.26 1.30 -2.64
CA PHE A 110 -21.37 -0.13 -2.43
C PHE A 110 -22.06 -0.79 -3.60
N VAL A 111 -21.70 -2.03 -3.88
CA VAL A 111 -22.40 -2.92 -4.80
C VAL A 111 -22.73 -4.23 -4.10
N LYS A 112 -23.76 -4.95 -4.55
CA LYS A 112 -24.27 -6.13 -3.83
C LYS A 112 -23.31 -7.31 -3.91
N THR A 113 -22.63 -7.49 -5.04
CA THR A 113 -21.82 -8.66 -5.33
C THR A 113 -20.41 -8.28 -5.78
N PHE A 114 -19.48 -9.22 -5.67
CA PHE A 114 -18.14 -9.05 -6.20
C PHE A 114 -18.13 -8.94 -7.74
N LYS A 115 -19.07 -9.60 -8.40
CA LYS A 115 -19.22 -9.49 -9.86
C LYS A 115 -19.57 -8.05 -10.26
N GLU A 116 -20.55 -7.44 -9.62
CA GLU A 116 -20.90 -6.03 -9.83
C GLU A 116 -19.71 -5.10 -9.50
N LEU A 117 -18.95 -5.39 -8.42
CA LEU A 117 -17.74 -4.64 -8.10
C LEU A 117 -16.76 -4.62 -9.27
N MET A 118 -16.55 -5.77 -9.91
CA MET A 118 -15.63 -5.90 -11.04
C MET A 118 -16.14 -5.26 -12.32
N GLU A 119 -17.44 -5.40 -12.60
CA GLU A 119 -18.05 -5.00 -13.87
C GLU A 119 -18.51 -3.54 -13.88
N GLU A 120 -18.94 -3.00 -12.73
CA GLU A 120 -19.53 -1.65 -12.65
C GLU A 120 -18.56 -0.57 -12.13
N THR A 121 -17.37 -0.96 -11.68
CA THR A 121 -16.35 0.01 -11.25
C THR A 121 -15.46 0.39 -12.42
N ALA A 122 -15.36 1.67 -12.73
CA ALA A 122 -14.46 2.20 -13.75
C ALA A 122 -13.02 2.22 -13.22
N TRP A 123 -12.37 1.06 -13.18
CA TRP A 123 -11.06 0.85 -12.55
C TRP A 123 -9.95 1.74 -13.10
N ASP A 124 -10.00 2.09 -14.37
CA ASP A 124 -9.09 2.98 -15.09
C ASP A 124 -9.10 4.42 -14.56
N LEU A 125 -10.14 4.81 -13.84
CA LEU A 125 -10.25 6.11 -13.21
C LEU A 125 -9.55 6.19 -11.85
N TYR A 126 -9.13 5.06 -11.29
CA TYR A 126 -8.54 4.97 -9.95
C TYR A 126 -7.06 4.62 -9.98
N GLY A 127 -6.41 4.79 -8.83
CA GLY A 127 -4.99 4.52 -8.65
C GLY A 127 -4.11 5.75 -8.79
N THR A 128 -2.84 5.58 -8.46
CA THR A 128 -1.83 6.64 -8.56
C THR A 128 -1.68 7.09 -10.00
N GLY A 129 -1.69 8.39 -10.22
CA GLY A 129 -1.65 9.00 -11.54
C GLY A 129 -3.03 9.23 -12.17
N ASN A 130 -4.08 8.52 -11.75
CA ASN A 130 -5.41 8.66 -12.33
C ASN A 130 -6.39 9.38 -11.40
N TYR A 131 -6.21 9.26 -10.09
CA TYR A 131 -7.10 9.89 -9.11
C TYR A 131 -6.30 10.62 -8.04
N GLU A 132 -6.63 11.89 -7.82
CA GLU A 132 -5.94 12.74 -6.85
C GLU A 132 -5.90 12.10 -5.44
N LYS A 133 -7.03 11.57 -4.98
CA LYS A 133 -7.14 10.89 -3.70
C LYS A 133 -6.30 9.59 -3.61
N CYS A 134 -5.79 9.09 -4.72
CA CYS A 134 -4.90 7.93 -4.77
C CYS A 134 -3.42 8.29 -4.87
N ALA A 135 -3.08 9.58 -5.05
CA ALA A 135 -1.72 10.03 -5.39
C ALA A 135 -0.66 9.50 -4.41
N ASP A 136 -0.94 9.60 -3.12
CA ASP A 136 0.00 9.22 -2.06
C ASP A 136 -0.16 7.78 -1.55
N CYS A 137 -1.14 7.04 -2.05
CA CYS A 137 -1.45 5.71 -1.55
C CYS A 137 -0.36 4.69 -1.86
N MET A 138 0.13 4.01 -0.83
CA MET A 138 1.03 2.84 -0.91
C MET A 138 0.56 1.71 0.02
N VAL A 139 -0.74 1.66 0.35
CA VAL A 139 -1.29 0.74 1.34
C VAL A 139 -1.38 -0.67 0.78
N HIS A 140 -1.13 -1.66 1.65
CA HIS A 140 -1.07 -3.08 1.29
C HIS A 140 -2.33 -3.59 0.58
N CYS A 141 -3.52 -3.11 0.94
CA CYS A 141 -4.77 -3.57 0.33
C CYS A 141 -4.84 -3.35 -1.20
N GLY A 142 -4.14 -2.34 -1.71
CA GLY A 142 -4.09 -2.06 -3.13
C GLY A 142 -2.87 -2.64 -3.85
N TYR A 143 -1.76 -2.80 -3.15
CA TYR A 143 -0.48 -3.12 -3.79
C TYR A 143 0.07 -4.50 -3.45
N GLU A 144 -0.34 -5.13 -2.34
CA GLU A 144 0.10 -6.49 -2.00
C GLU A 144 -0.36 -7.51 -3.03
N ALA A 145 -1.58 -7.41 -3.53
CA ALA A 145 -2.08 -8.31 -4.58
C ALA A 145 -1.26 -8.21 -5.87
N THR A 146 -0.84 -6.99 -6.26
CA THR A 146 0.08 -6.78 -7.38
C THR A 146 1.43 -7.41 -7.09
N ALA A 147 2.00 -7.21 -5.90
CA ALA A 147 3.28 -7.78 -5.50
C ALA A 147 3.26 -9.32 -5.44
N VAL A 148 2.17 -9.92 -4.97
CA VAL A 148 1.96 -11.37 -4.99
C VAL A 148 1.89 -11.90 -6.42
N THR A 149 1.16 -11.21 -7.30
CA THR A 149 1.09 -11.56 -8.72
C THR A 149 2.47 -11.48 -9.39
N ASP A 150 3.24 -10.44 -9.08
CA ASP A 150 4.62 -10.30 -9.56
C ASP A 150 5.54 -11.40 -9.01
N THR A 151 5.36 -11.79 -7.75
CA THR A 151 6.07 -12.92 -7.14
C THR A 151 5.84 -14.23 -7.91
N ILE A 152 4.59 -14.50 -8.30
CA ILE A 152 4.24 -15.71 -9.06
C ILE A 152 4.83 -15.65 -10.48
N LYS A 153 4.73 -14.50 -11.14
CA LYS A 153 5.24 -14.31 -12.51
C LYS A 153 6.78 -14.31 -12.58
N HIS A 154 7.44 -13.82 -11.53
CA HIS A 154 8.89 -13.63 -11.49
C HIS A 154 9.51 -14.22 -10.21
N PRO A 155 9.46 -15.56 -10.02
CA PRO A 155 9.88 -16.20 -8.76
C PRO A 155 11.36 -15.97 -8.42
N LEU A 156 12.24 -15.86 -9.40
CA LEU A 156 13.66 -15.56 -9.16
C LEU A 156 13.88 -14.13 -8.63
N LYS A 157 13.09 -13.16 -9.11
CA LYS A 157 13.09 -11.79 -8.60
C LYS A 157 12.63 -11.77 -7.15
N ALA A 158 11.54 -12.46 -6.84
CA ALA A 158 11.01 -12.57 -5.49
C ALA A 158 11.98 -13.26 -4.53
N LEU A 159 12.61 -14.37 -4.96
CA LEU A 159 13.64 -15.06 -4.19
C LEU A 159 14.84 -14.15 -3.89
N LYS A 160 15.28 -13.38 -4.88
CA LYS A 160 16.38 -12.41 -4.69
C LYS A 160 16.00 -11.34 -3.66
N ALA A 161 14.79 -10.78 -3.75
CA ALA A 161 14.29 -9.80 -2.78
C ALA A 161 14.13 -10.41 -1.37
N PHE A 162 13.69 -11.65 -1.28
CA PHE A 162 13.58 -12.37 0.00
C PHE A 162 14.95 -12.60 0.65
N LEU A 163 15.95 -13.07 -0.10
CA LEU A 163 17.27 -13.38 0.43
C LEU A 163 18.11 -12.15 0.77
N LYS A 164 17.98 -11.07 0.00
CA LYS A 164 18.78 -9.85 0.17
C LYS A 164 18.08 -8.76 1.00
N GLY A 165 16.76 -8.88 1.19
CA GLY A 165 15.90 -7.80 1.67
C GLY A 165 15.70 -6.68 0.63
N PRO A 166 14.85 -5.69 0.94
CA PRO A 166 14.63 -4.52 0.10
C PRO A 166 15.90 -3.71 -0.12
N ALA A 167 16.12 -3.22 -1.34
CA ALA A 167 17.23 -2.33 -1.61
C ALA A 167 17.01 -0.98 -0.90
N THR A 168 18.01 -0.53 -0.16
CA THR A 168 17.92 0.72 0.65
C THR A 168 18.74 1.86 0.06
N GLU A 169 19.38 1.64 -1.09
CA GLU A 169 20.25 2.59 -1.79
C GLU A 169 19.94 2.58 -3.29
N GLY A 170 20.42 3.59 -4.00
CA GLY A 170 20.17 3.76 -5.43
C GLY A 170 18.92 4.58 -5.74
N PRO A 171 18.59 4.75 -7.02
CA PRO A 171 17.43 5.54 -7.43
C PRO A 171 16.12 4.89 -6.95
N MET A 172 15.11 5.71 -6.66
CA MET A 172 13.75 5.26 -6.41
C MET A 172 12.95 5.24 -7.70
N ALA A 173 11.92 4.41 -7.76
CA ALA A 173 10.92 4.50 -8.81
C ALA A 173 10.38 5.94 -8.90
N PRO A 174 10.19 6.45 -10.13
CA PRO A 174 9.77 7.84 -10.33
C PRO A 174 8.42 8.12 -9.68
N GLU A 175 8.19 9.38 -9.32
CA GLU A 175 6.85 9.82 -8.93
C GLU A 175 5.95 9.84 -10.16
N ILE A 176 4.73 9.35 -10.00
CA ILE A 176 3.75 9.28 -11.08
C ILE A 176 2.91 10.57 -11.03
N PRO A 177 3.01 11.44 -12.05
CA PRO A 177 2.20 12.65 -12.08
C PRO A 177 0.72 12.33 -12.26
N LEU A 178 -0.14 13.19 -11.72
CA LEU A 178 -1.57 13.05 -11.93
C LEU A 178 -1.90 13.28 -13.41
N ASN A 179 -2.64 12.35 -13.99
CA ASN A 179 -3.12 12.48 -15.37
C ASN A 179 -4.19 13.60 -15.45
N ALA A 180 -3.87 14.68 -16.16
CA ALA A 180 -4.74 15.85 -16.29
C ALA A 180 -6.04 15.61 -17.10
N GLN A 181 -6.19 14.44 -17.70
CA GLN A 181 -7.32 14.13 -18.59
C GLN A 181 -8.53 13.49 -17.87
N ARG A 182 -8.52 13.36 -16.56
CA ARG A 182 -9.69 12.85 -15.85
C ARG A 182 -10.84 13.85 -15.94
N PRO A 183 -12.06 13.42 -16.39
CA PRO A 183 -13.24 14.27 -16.28
C PRO A 183 -13.51 14.64 -14.81
N ALA A 184 -13.73 15.92 -14.54
CA ALA A 184 -13.86 16.46 -13.19
C ALA A 184 -15.11 15.96 -12.41
N GLU A 185 -16.03 15.25 -13.05
CA GLU A 185 -17.30 14.82 -12.47
C GLU A 185 -17.63 13.36 -12.77
N TYR A 186 -17.08 12.46 -11.96
CA TYR A 186 -17.80 11.23 -11.66
C TYR A 186 -18.49 11.43 -10.30
N VAL A 187 -19.64 12.09 -10.33
CA VAL A 187 -20.52 12.19 -9.17
C VAL A 187 -21.19 10.82 -9.05
N PHE A 188 -20.77 10.04 -8.07
CA PHE A 188 -21.53 8.86 -7.69
C PHE A 188 -22.85 9.34 -7.09
N GLU A 189 -23.96 9.14 -7.80
CA GLU A 189 -25.28 9.28 -7.20
C GLU A 189 -25.32 8.35 -5.98
N ASN A 190 -25.52 8.97 -4.82
CA ASN A 190 -25.68 8.26 -3.56
C ASN A 190 -26.89 7.33 -3.69
N VAL A 191 -26.63 6.04 -3.87
CA VAL A 191 -27.63 5.00 -3.67
C VAL A 191 -27.79 4.88 -2.16
N VAL A 192 -28.79 5.57 -1.62
CA VAL A 192 -29.29 5.42 -0.25
C VAL A 192 -29.94 4.05 -0.08
#